data_0edd879000b76476d99ab6f2d8283a46
#
_entry.id   0edd879000b76476d99ab6f2d8283a46
#
_cell.length_a   1.000
_cell.length_b   1.000
_cell.length_c   1.000
_cell.angle_alpha   90.00
_cell.angle_beta   90.00
_cell.angle_gamma   90.00
#
_symmetry.space_group_name_H-M   'P 1'
#
loop_
_entity.id
_entity.type
_entity.pdbx_description
1 polymer ?
#
loop_
_entity_poly.entity_id
_entity_poly.type
_entity_poly.pdbx_seq_one_letter_code
_entity_poly.pdbx_strand_id
1 'polypeptide(L)'
;MAHERHDGHKSAAQLEKEQIVQEIKEKIENSQSFVIIDYKGLTVAQDTEFRSEFRKNDVEYKVLKNTLVRKALNELGYTEFDEALNGPSAFAFGTSDAVAPAKVAAEGVKKYNKMKVKCGMFDKKYADAATCEAMSKVPNKETLLAMLVSVLSAPMRGLAVALNAIAEKQ
;
A
#
# COMPACT_ATOMS: atom_id res chain seq x y z
N MET A 1 -34.71 -37.63 4.51
CA MET A 1 -35.33 -36.55 3.70
C MET A 1 -34.25 -35.54 3.44
N ALA A 2 -33.75 -35.54 2.22
CA ALA A 2 -32.68 -34.65 1.77
C ALA A 2 -33.24 -33.24 1.60
N HIS A 3 -32.60 -32.29 2.26
CA HIS A 3 -32.90 -30.86 2.11
C HIS A 3 -32.31 -30.42 0.79
N GLU A 4 -33.15 -30.39 -0.26
CA GLU A 4 -32.80 -29.78 -1.54
C GLU A 4 -32.41 -28.34 -1.28
N ARG A 5 -31.15 -28.03 -1.52
CA ARG A 5 -30.66 -26.66 -1.58
C ARG A 5 -31.27 -26.03 -2.83
N HIS A 6 -32.16 -25.10 -2.60
CA HIS A 6 -32.69 -24.19 -3.61
C HIS A 6 -31.52 -23.50 -4.32
N ASP A 7 -31.16 -24.00 -5.47
CA ASP A 7 -30.38 -23.29 -6.47
C ASP A 7 -31.31 -22.22 -7.06
N GLY A 8 -31.54 -21.17 -6.27
CA GLY A 8 -32.50 -20.12 -6.54
C GLY A 8 -31.77 -18.83 -6.88
N HIS A 9 -31.97 -18.41 -8.11
CA HIS A 9 -32.03 -17.02 -8.56
C HIS A 9 -31.26 -16.05 -7.69
N LYS A 10 -29.95 -15.89 -7.99
CA LYS A 10 -29.12 -14.86 -7.31
C LYS A 10 -29.81 -13.53 -7.52
N SER A 11 -30.14 -12.84 -6.45
CA SER A 11 -30.74 -11.51 -6.51
C SER A 11 -29.79 -10.56 -7.26
N ALA A 12 -30.34 -9.62 -8.04
CA ALA A 12 -29.55 -8.61 -8.75
C ALA A 12 -28.50 -7.93 -7.84
N ALA A 13 -28.89 -7.68 -6.58
CA ALA A 13 -27.98 -7.15 -5.55
C ALA A 13 -26.85 -8.13 -5.13
N GLN A 14 -27.00 -9.43 -5.36
CA GLN A 14 -25.92 -10.41 -5.12
C GLN A 14 -24.95 -10.45 -6.30
N LEU A 15 -25.44 -10.33 -7.51
CA LEU A 15 -24.61 -10.24 -8.72
C LEU A 15 -23.73 -8.99 -8.70
N GLU A 16 -24.29 -7.84 -8.34
CA GLU A 16 -23.50 -6.60 -8.16
C GLU A 16 -22.39 -6.77 -7.12
N LYS A 17 -22.66 -7.43 -6.00
CA LYS A 17 -21.64 -7.68 -4.97
C LYS A 17 -20.57 -8.64 -5.45
N GLU A 18 -20.92 -9.65 -6.22
CA GLU A 18 -19.98 -10.60 -6.83
C GLU A 18 -19.08 -9.88 -7.85
N GLN A 19 -19.63 -8.97 -8.64
CA GLN A 19 -18.86 -8.14 -9.57
C GLN A 19 -17.85 -7.27 -8.81
N ILE A 20 -18.28 -6.60 -7.75
CA ILE A 20 -17.38 -5.79 -6.90
C ILE A 20 -16.28 -6.65 -6.28
N VAL A 21 -16.59 -7.88 -5.83
CA VAL A 21 -15.57 -8.81 -5.30
C VAL A 21 -14.57 -9.19 -6.39
N GLN A 22 -15.01 -9.42 -7.62
CA GLN A 22 -14.12 -9.69 -8.75
C GLN A 22 -13.22 -8.51 -9.07
N GLU A 23 -13.76 -7.29 -9.13
CA GLU A 23 -12.98 -6.07 -9.32
C GLU A 23 -11.91 -5.88 -8.21
N ILE A 24 -12.27 -6.19 -6.97
CA ILE A 24 -11.33 -6.11 -5.84
C ILE A 24 -10.21 -7.14 -6.00
N LYS A 25 -10.53 -8.37 -6.43
CA LYS A 25 -9.52 -9.40 -6.69
C LYS A 25 -8.55 -8.98 -7.79
N GLU A 26 -9.07 -8.54 -8.94
CA GLU A 26 -8.25 -8.07 -10.05
C GLU A 26 -7.32 -6.93 -9.61
N LYS A 27 -7.81 -6.02 -8.75
CA LYS A 27 -6.98 -4.94 -8.21
C LYS A 27 -5.89 -5.43 -7.27
N ILE A 28 -6.19 -6.41 -6.43
CA ILE A 28 -5.21 -7.02 -5.53
C ILE A 28 -4.14 -7.79 -6.34
N GLU A 29 -4.54 -8.52 -7.37
CA GLU A 29 -3.62 -9.28 -8.22
C GLU A 29 -2.72 -8.37 -9.07
N ASN A 30 -3.27 -7.28 -9.61
CA ASN A 30 -2.55 -6.32 -10.43
C ASN A 30 -1.69 -5.35 -9.61
N SER A 31 -1.95 -5.20 -8.31
CA SER A 31 -1.16 -4.35 -7.43
C SER A 31 0.08 -5.10 -6.91
N GLN A 32 1.23 -4.42 -6.86
CA GLN A 32 2.44 -4.95 -6.23
C GLN A 32 2.34 -4.92 -4.71
N SER A 33 1.60 -3.95 -4.19
CA SER A 33 1.36 -3.78 -2.76
C SER A 33 0.03 -3.11 -2.50
N PHE A 34 -0.54 -3.38 -1.33
CA PHE A 34 -1.63 -2.56 -0.80
C PHE A 34 -1.46 -2.33 0.70
N VAL A 35 -2.00 -1.22 1.19
CA VAL A 35 -1.96 -0.85 2.59
C VAL A 35 -3.36 -0.53 3.07
N ILE A 36 -3.72 -1.05 4.25
CA ILE A 36 -5.00 -0.80 4.92
C ILE A 36 -4.80 0.29 5.96
N ILE A 37 -5.58 1.36 5.83
CA ILE A 37 -5.46 2.57 6.64
C ILE A 37 -6.78 2.81 7.38
N ASP A 38 -6.71 3.13 8.66
CA ASP A 38 -7.83 3.67 9.42
C ASP A 38 -7.89 5.18 9.22
N TYR A 39 -8.94 5.67 8.57
CA TYR A 39 -9.14 7.11 8.28
C TYR A 39 -10.05 7.80 9.30
N LYS A 40 -10.34 7.15 10.43
CA LYS A 40 -11.23 7.70 11.44
C LYS A 40 -10.71 9.03 12.02
N GLY A 41 -11.57 10.04 12.03
CA GLY A 41 -11.25 11.34 12.63
C GLY A 41 -10.67 12.39 11.68
N LEU A 42 -10.56 12.10 10.39
CA LEU A 42 -10.20 13.09 9.37
C LEU A 42 -11.40 14.03 9.08
N THR A 43 -11.10 15.29 8.82
CA THR A 43 -12.06 16.22 8.23
C THR A 43 -12.15 16.04 6.72
N VAL A 44 -13.26 16.48 6.10
CA VAL A 44 -13.45 16.35 4.64
C VAL A 44 -12.33 17.04 3.86
N ALA A 45 -11.84 18.19 4.32
CA ALA A 45 -10.73 18.89 3.69
C ALA A 45 -9.44 18.07 3.73
N GLN A 46 -9.13 17.48 4.90
CA GLN A 46 -7.96 16.62 5.08
C GLN A 46 -8.02 15.34 4.22
N ASP A 47 -9.19 14.70 4.13
CA ASP A 47 -9.37 13.52 3.28
C ASP A 47 -9.20 13.87 1.79
N THR A 48 -9.70 15.03 1.35
CA THR A 48 -9.52 15.50 -0.03
C THR A 48 -8.04 15.76 -0.36
N GLU A 49 -7.31 16.39 0.54
CA GLU A 49 -5.86 16.63 0.41
C GLU A 49 -5.09 15.30 0.36
N PHE A 50 -5.42 14.38 1.25
CA PHE A 50 -4.81 13.06 1.34
C PHE A 50 -5.04 12.22 0.07
N ARG A 51 -6.24 12.23 -0.47
CA ARG A 51 -6.56 11.61 -1.78
C ARG A 51 -5.76 12.22 -2.92
N SER A 52 -5.53 13.54 -2.89
CA SER A 52 -4.69 14.22 -3.89
C SER A 52 -3.23 13.77 -3.79
N GLU A 53 -2.71 13.58 -2.57
CA GLU A 53 -1.35 13.07 -2.35
C GLU A 53 -1.16 11.64 -2.89
N PHE A 54 -2.15 10.76 -2.71
CA PHE A 54 -2.13 9.42 -3.32
C PHE A 54 -2.12 9.46 -4.85
N ARG A 55 -2.95 10.30 -5.46
CA ARG A 55 -3.00 10.44 -6.93
C ARG A 55 -1.68 10.96 -7.50
N LYS A 56 -0.98 11.85 -6.80
CA LYS A 56 0.33 12.36 -7.23
C LYS A 56 1.42 11.29 -7.24
N ASN A 57 1.25 10.25 -6.44
CA ASN A 57 2.19 9.12 -6.33
C ASN A 57 1.69 7.87 -7.08
N ASP A 58 0.73 8.00 -7.99
CA ASP A 58 0.14 6.90 -8.78
C ASP A 58 -0.40 5.74 -7.92
N VAL A 59 -0.94 6.09 -6.74
CA VAL A 59 -1.56 5.13 -5.82
C VAL A 59 -3.07 5.26 -5.87
N GLU A 60 -3.76 4.16 -6.13
CA GLU A 60 -5.21 4.14 -6.13
C GLU A 60 -5.74 4.03 -4.69
N TYR A 61 -6.39 5.08 -4.19
CA TYR A 61 -7.01 5.09 -2.87
C TYR A 61 -8.52 4.89 -2.97
N LYS A 62 -9.03 3.81 -2.36
CA LYS A 62 -10.47 3.49 -2.32
C LYS A 62 -10.92 3.09 -0.93
N VAL A 63 -12.14 3.52 -0.58
CA VAL A 63 -12.85 3.04 0.60
C VAL A 63 -13.79 1.93 0.15
N LEU A 64 -13.58 0.73 0.66
CA LEU A 64 -14.32 -0.47 0.29
C LEU A 64 -15.02 -1.07 1.51
N LYS A 65 -16.08 -1.82 1.28
CA LYS A 65 -16.80 -2.50 2.35
C LYS A 65 -15.98 -3.72 2.85
N ASN A 66 -15.62 -3.73 4.13
CA ASN A 66 -14.78 -4.76 4.74
C ASN A 66 -15.26 -6.19 4.45
N THR A 67 -16.57 -6.42 4.46
CA THR A 67 -17.12 -7.76 4.20
C THR A 67 -16.87 -8.26 2.77
N LEU A 68 -16.80 -7.36 1.77
CA LEU A 68 -16.49 -7.71 0.39
C LEU A 68 -15.00 -7.97 0.20
N VAL A 69 -14.17 -7.12 0.82
CA VAL A 69 -12.71 -7.29 0.80
C VAL A 69 -12.31 -8.58 1.52
N ARG A 70 -12.93 -8.89 2.67
CA ARG A 70 -12.70 -10.15 3.39
C ARG A 70 -12.99 -11.36 2.51
N LYS A 71 -14.11 -11.35 1.77
CA LYS A 71 -14.43 -12.42 0.82
C LYS A 71 -13.38 -12.56 -0.26
N ALA A 72 -12.98 -11.43 -0.87
CA ALA A 72 -11.96 -11.41 -1.92
C ALA A 72 -10.61 -11.96 -1.43
N LEU A 73 -10.14 -11.54 -0.25
CA LEU A 73 -8.88 -12.00 0.34
C LEU A 73 -8.93 -13.48 0.72
N ASN A 74 -10.03 -13.94 1.32
CA ASN A 74 -10.20 -15.35 1.68
C ASN A 74 -10.24 -16.27 0.45
N GLU A 75 -10.84 -15.82 -0.65
CA GLU A 75 -10.84 -16.56 -1.92
C GLU A 75 -9.46 -16.59 -2.59
N LEU A 76 -8.60 -15.61 -2.30
CA LEU A 76 -7.18 -15.59 -2.69
C LEU A 76 -6.26 -16.35 -1.71
N GLY A 77 -6.81 -16.86 -0.60
CA GLY A 77 -6.06 -17.63 0.40
C GLY A 77 -5.40 -16.81 1.51
N TYR A 78 -5.69 -15.52 1.60
CA TYR A 78 -5.14 -14.64 2.63
C TYR A 78 -6.13 -14.48 3.79
N THR A 79 -5.96 -15.25 4.86
CA THR A 79 -6.83 -15.21 6.06
C THR A 79 -6.30 -14.29 7.17
N GLU A 80 -5.03 -13.91 7.10
CA GLU A 80 -4.33 -13.10 8.13
C GLU A 80 -4.89 -11.69 8.27
N PHE A 81 -5.60 -11.20 7.25
CA PHE A 81 -6.19 -9.85 7.24
C PHE A 81 -7.52 -9.72 7.98
N ASP A 82 -8.13 -10.83 8.43
CA ASP A 82 -9.45 -10.81 9.04
C ASP A 82 -9.52 -9.96 10.31
N GLU A 83 -8.47 -9.97 11.12
CA GLU A 83 -8.38 -9.17 12.34
C GLU A 83 -8.25 -7.67 12.05
N ALA A 84 -7.52 -7.31 11.00
CA ALA A 84 -7.28 -5.93 10.60
C ALA A 84 -8.49 -5.27 9.92
N LEU A 85 -9.40 -6.05 9.35
CA LEU A 85 -10.60 -5.58 8.65
C LEU A 85 -11.75 -5.17 9.59
N ASN A 86 -11.46 -4.89 10.86
CA ASN A 86 -12.43 -4.38 11.81
C ASN A 86 -12.41 -2.84 11.85
N GLY A 87 -13.59 -2.21 11.79
CA GLY A 87 -13.76 -0.75 11.80
C GLY A 87 -13.58 -0.08 10.42
N PRO A 88 -13.50 1.25 10.37
CA PRO A 88 -13.33 1.98 9.11
C PRO A 88 -11.99 1.62 8.49
N SER A 89 -12.01 1.29 7.21
CA SER A 89 -10.82 0.86 6.48
C SER A 89 -10.82 1.46 5.08
N ALA A 90 -9.72 2.09 4.72
CA ALA A 90 -9.43 2.53 3.38
C ALA A 90 -8.26 1.72 2.82
N PHE A 91 -8.27 1.50 1.53
CA PHE A 91 -7.31 0.67 0.82
C PHE A 91 -6.52 1.54 -0.15
N ALA A 92 -5.22 1.51 -0.05
CA ALA A 92 -4.30 2.17 -0.97
C ALA A 92 -3.56 1.10 -1.77
N PHE A 93 -3.81 1.04 -3.08
CA PHE A 93 -3.19 0.05 -3.99
C PHE A 93 -2.05 0.70 -4.75
N GLY A 94 -0.86 0.11 -4.68
CA GLY A 94 0.32 0.52 -5.44
C GLY A 94 0.53 -0.37 -6.65
N THR A 95 0.42 0.21 -7.84
CA THR A 95 0.59 -0.51 -9.11
C THR A 95 2.01 -0.35 -9.65
N SER A 96 2.55 0.86 -9.59
CA SER A 96 3.88 1.19 -10.13
C SER A 96 4.99 0.93 -9.13
N ASP A 97 4.79 1.29 -7.87
CA ASP A 97 5.80 1.24 -6.82
C ASP A 97 5.25 0.52 -5.59
N ALA A 98 5.95 -0.54 -5.14
CA ALA A 98 5.53 -1.33 -3.99
C ALA A 98 5.59 -0.53 -2.67
N VAL A 99 6.44 0.49 -2.59
CA VAL A 99 6.68 1.27 -1.36
C VAL A 99 5.83 2.54 -1.30
N ALA A 100 5.37 3.05 -2.45
CA ALA A 100 4.62 4.30 -2.52
C ALA A 100 3.39 4.35 -1.60
N PRO A 101 2.52 3.33 -1.51
CA PRO A 101 1.36 3.37 -0.62
C PRO A 101 1.75 3.50 0.85
N ALA A 102 2.81 2.80 1.28
CA ALA A 102 3.29 2.86 2.66
C ALA A 102 3.88 4.23 3.02
N LYS A 103 4.61 4.85 2.09
CA LYS A 103 5.17 6.19 2.27
C LYS A 103 4.09 7.24 2.47
N VAL A 104 3.16 7.33 1.54
CA VAL A 104 2.07 8.32 1.59
C VAL A 104 1.22 8.09 2.84
N ALA A 105 0.94 6.82 3.19
CA ALA A 105 0.23 6.48 4.41
C ALA A 105 0.97 6.96 5.67
N ALA A 106 2.28 6.72 5.76
CA ALA A 106 3.09 7.13 6.90
C ALA A 106 3.25 8.66 7.01
N GLU A 107 3.36 9.36 5.88
CA GLU A 107 3.34 10.83 5.84
C GLU A 107 2.00 11.38 6.33
N GLY A 108 0.89 10.79 5.90
CA GLY A 108 -0.45 11.12 6.37
C GLY A 108 -0.61 10.89 7.88
N VAL A 109 -0.11 9.78 8.41
CA VAL A 109 -0.12 9.50 9.85
C VAL A 109 0.64 10.58 10.62
N LYS A 110 1.81 11.00 10.15
CA LYS A 110 2.62 12.06 10.78
C LYS A 110 1.95 13.42 10.70
N LYS A 111 1.33 13.74 9.55
CA LYS A 111 0.70 15.05 9.29
C LYS A 111 -0.58 15.23 10.08
N TYR A 112 -1.40 14.20 10.17
CA TYR A 112 -2.75 14.32 10.73
C TYR A 112 -2.88 13.73 12.15
N ASN A 113 -1.94 12.90 12.63
CA ASN A 113 -1.91 12.27 13.97
C ASN A 113 -3.19 11.54 14.40
N LYS A 114 -4.15 11.36 13.48
CA LYS A 114 -5.47 10.75 13.74
C LYS A 114 -5.65 9.43 12.97
N MET A 115 -4.78 9.20 12.02
CA MET A 115 -4.79 8.00 11.19
C MET A 115 -3.88 6.93 11.77
N LYS A 116 -4.18 5.68 11.46
CA LYS A 116 -3.31 4.54 11.80
C LYS A 116 -3.22 3.61 10.59
N VAL A 117 -2.02 3.13 10.32
CA VAL A 117 -1.82 2.01 9.41
C VAL A 117 -2.15 0.74 10.19
N LYS A 118 -3.03 -0.10 9.67
CA LYS A 118 -3.41 -1.37 10.30
C LYS A 118 -2.48 -2.48 9.88
N CYS A 119 -2.39 -2.72 8.61
CA CYS A 119 -1.53 -3.73 7.99
C CYS A 119 -1.42 -3.44 6.50
N GLY A 120 -0.62 -4.23 5.80
CA GLY A 120 -0.47 -4.15 4.36
C GLY A 120 -0.04 -5.47 3.76
N MET A 121 0.07 -5.50 2.44
CA MET A 121 0.65 -6.59 1.69
C MET A 121 1.74 -6.03 0.77
N PHE A 122 2.91 -6.66 0.78
CA PHE A 122 4.03 -6.35 -0.09
C PHE A 122 4.52 -7.65 -0.72
N ASP A 123 4.62 -7.68 -2.03
CA ASP A 123 5.03 -8.88 -2.78
C ASP A 123 4.26 -10.14 -2.37
N LYS A 124 2.94 -10.02 -2.21
CA LYS A 124 2.03 -11.10 -1.80
C LYS A 124 2.31 -11.68 -0.39
N LYS A 125 3.03 -10.96 0.45
CA LYS A 125 3.28 -11.31 1.85
C LYS A 125 2.55 -10.35 2.78
N TYR A 126 1.98 -10.89 3.84
CA TYR A 126 1.39 -10.08 4.90
C TYR A 126 2.45 -9.23 5.59
N ALA A 127 2.13 -7.99 5.85
CA ALA A 127 2.96 -7.05 6.59
C ALA A 127 2.15 -6.40 7.71
N ASP A 128 2.63 -6.54 8.92
CA ASP A 128 2.07 -5.88 10.09
C ASP A 128 2.33 -4.37 10.05
N ALA A 129 1.66 -3.61 10.91
CA ALA A 129 1.79 -2.16 11.03
C ALA A 129 3.25 -1.71 11.20
N ALA A 130 4.02 -2.43 12.02
CA ALA A 130 5.45 -2.17 12.24
C ALA A 130 6.27 -2.36 10.95
N THR A 131 5.98 -3.39 10.18
CA THR A 131 6.63 -3.67 8.88
C THR A 131 6.26 -2.60 7.86
N CYS A 132 5.00 -2.17 7.81
CA CYS A 132 4.54 -1.08 6.94
C CYS A 132 5.27 0.24 7.28
N GLU A 133 5.48 0.53 8.56
CA GLU A 133 6.25 1.68 9.00
C GLU A 133 7.74 1.57 8.62
N ALA A 134 8.34 0.40 8.73
CA ALA A 134 9.71 0.16 8.27
C ALA A 134 9.82 0.35 6.75
N MET A 135 8.86 -0.18 5.99
CA MET A 135 8.79 -0.01 4.52
C MET A 135 8.61 1.45 4.11
N SER A 136 7.91 2.25 4.89
CA SER A 136 7.75 3.68 4.59
C SER A 136 9.07 4.46 4.59
N LYS A 137 10.09 3.97 5.29
CA LYS A 137 11.43 4.57 5.36
C LYS A 137 12.31 4.19 4.17
N VAL A 138 11.93 3.17 3.41
CA VAL A 138 12.68 2.69 2.24
C VAL A 138 12.47 3.64 1.06
N PRO A 139 13.52 4.14 0.39
CA PRO A 139 13.39 4.94 -0.82
C PRO A 139 12.73 4.15 -1.96
N ASN A 140 12.23 4.86 -2.97
CA ASN A 140 11.73 4.24 -4.19
C ASN A 140 12.85 3.52 -4.96
N LYS A 141 12.48 2.62 -5.86
CA LYS A 141 13.40 1.78 -6.63
C LYS A 141 14.50 2.59 -7.35
N GLU A 142 14.15 3.70 -7.96
CA GLU A 142 15.10 4.55 -8.68
C GLU A 142 16.14 5.17 -7.74
N THR A 143 15.71 5.65 -6.58
CA THR A 143 16.63 6.19 -5.57
C THR A 143 17.54 5.11 -5.00
N LEU A 144 17.03 3.88 -4.78
CA LEU A 144 17.86 2.75 -4.34
C LEU A 144 18.93 2.39 -5.37
N LEU A 145 18.58 2.37 -6.65
CA LEU A 145 19.54 2.16 -7.74
C LEU A 145 20.57 3.27 -7.80
N ALA A 146 20.15 4.53 -7.66
CA ALA A 146 21.06 5.68 -7.61
C ALA A 146 22.03 5.60 -6.41
N MET A 147 21.54 5.20 -5.25
CA MET A 147 22.38 4.97 -4.06
C MET A 147 23.39 3.85 -4.29
N LEU A 148 22.98 2.74 -4.90
CA LEU A 148 23.88 1.63 -5.23
C LEU A 148 25.01 2.10 -6.15
N VAL A 149 24.68 2.80 -7.25
CA VAL A 149 25.69 3.35 -8.17
C VAL A 149 26.60 4.36 -7.47
N SER A 150 26.04 5.20 -6.58
CA SER A 150 26.82 6.15 -5.79
C SER A 150 27.84 5.44 -4.88
N VAL A 151 27.44 4.37 -4.20
CA VAL A 151 28.34 3.58 -3.34
C VAL A 151 29.44 2.89 -4.16
N LEU A 152 29.11 2.33 -5.31
CA LEU A 152 30.09 1.70 -6.19
C LEU A 152 31.10 2.69 -6.76
N SER A 153 30.70 3.93 -7.02
CA SER A 153 31.58 5.00 -7.53
C SER A 153 32.31 5.77 -6.43
N ALA A 154 31.94 5.58 -5.14
CA ALA A 154 32.53 6.33 -4.02
C ALA A 154 34.07 6.20 -3.90
N PRO A 155 34.70 5.02 -4.07
CA PRO A 155 36.17 4.91 -4.00
C PRO A 155 36.86 5.75 -5.07
N MET A 156 36.34 5.76 -6.29
CA MET A 156 36.92 6.58 -7.39
C MET A 156 36.77 8.07 -7.14
N ARG A 157 35.61 8.49 -6.64
CA ARG A 157 35.38 9.89 -6.24
C ARG A 157 36.30 10.30 -5.08
N GLY A 158 36.46 9.44 -4.07
CA GLY A 158 37.36 9.68 -2.94
C GLY A 158 38.79 9.90 -3.38
N LEU A 159 39.29 9.07 -4.32
CA LEU A 159 40.62 9.24 -4.88
C LEU A 159 40.76 10.57 -5.65
N ALA A 160 39.77 10.90 -6.47
CA ALA A 160 39.77 12.15 -7.23
C ALA A 160 39.79 13.39 -6.30
N VAL A 161 38.98 13.37 -5.23
CA VAL A 161 38.98 14.43 -4.23
C VAL A 161 40.33 14.54 -3.51
N ALA A 162 40.94 13.42 -3.14
CA ALA A 162 42.25 13.43 -2.50
C ALA A 162 43.33 13.99 -3.40
N LEU A 163 43.34 13.64 -4.71
CA LEU A 163 44.27 14.18 -5.69
C LEU A 163 44.07 15.68 -5.92
N ASN A 164 42.82 16.15 -6.02
CA ASN A 164 42.54 17.58 -6.14
C ASN A 164 42.98 18.33 -4.87
N ALA A 165 42.75 17.81 -3.67
CA ALA A 165 43.19 18.46 -2.45
C ALA A 165 44.73 18.55 -2.31
N ILE A 166 45.48 17.61 -2.92
CA ILE A 166 46.95 17.69 -3.01
C ILE A 166 47.36 18.74 -4.02
N ALA A 167 46.70 18.79 -5.18
CA ALA A 167 46.99 19.79 -6.22
C ALA A 167 46.70 21.23 -5.79
N GLU A 168 45.69 21.47 -4.98
CA GLU A 168 45.38 22.80 -4.42
C GLU A 168 46.33 23.25 -3.31
N LYS A 169 47.13 22.32 -2.73
CA LYS A 169 48.11 22.65 -1.68
C LYS A 169 49.54 22.90 -2.24
N GLN A 170 49.74 22.71 -3.53
CA GLN A 170 50.97 23.04 -4.23
C GLN A 170 50.83 24.42 -4.91
#